data_c996af07d57764270f97d957e99cc703
#
_entry.id   c996af07d57764270f97d957e99cc703
#
_cell.length_a   1.000
_cell.length_b   1.000
_cell.length_c   1.000
_cell.angle_alpha   90.00
_cell.angle_beta   90.00
_cell.angle_gamma   90.00
#
_symmetry.space_group_name_H-M   'P 1'
#
loop_
_entity.id
_entity.type
_entity.pdbx_description
1 polymer ?
#
loop_
_entity_poly.entity_id
_entity_poly.type
_entity_poly.pdbx_seq_one_letter_code
_entity_poly.pdbx_strand_id
1 'polypeptide(L)'
;MNIPQVVSPQEWRAARQNLLAREKEVTHAKDAVDAARRELPVTEVTKDYTFTGPGGQVSLAGLFGGRRQLITYHFMWRHEQSGFPDEDQGCPTCSFLADSIGDLSHLHACDTTLVLVSRAPIASIERFQKRMGWAVPWYSSAGSDFNYDFHASFDEGKAPLEYNYKDKETLQRETPYIRSGTDGPGVSVFLREGDQVFHTYSAYARGLDSLLGTYRWLDLTPLGRQRHVTGFPYRDTYDQEP
;
A
#
# COMPACT_ATOMS: atom_id res chain seq x y z
N MET A 1 23.82 -24.90 0.26
CA MET A 1 23.58 -23.67 1.04
C MET A 1 24.91 -23.24 1.63
N ASN A 2 25.46 -22.08 1.23
CA ASN A 2 26.72 -21.61 1.82
C ASN A 2 26.39 -20.92 3.15
N ILE A 3 26.74 -21.57 4.25
CA ILE A 3 26.73 -20.93 5.57
C ILE A 3 27.79 -19.80 5.55
N PRO A 4 27.47 -18.58 6.03
CA PRO A 4 28.48 -17.53 6.18
C PRO A 4 29.68 -18.02 7.01
N GLN A 5 30.82 -17.30 6.86
CA GLN A 5 32.05 -17.66 7.58
C GLN A 5 31.79 -17.81 9.08
N VAL A 6 32.21 -18.94 9.64
CA VAL A 6 32.20 -19.19 11.09
C VAL A 6 33.41 -18.50 11.70
N VAL A 7 33.18 -17.67 12.71
CA VAL A 7 34.21 -16.89 13.40
C VAL A 7 34.05 -17.01 14.90
N SER A 8 35.02 -16.54 15.68
CA SER A 8 34.89 -16.46 17.14
C SER A 8 33.80 -15.45 17.57
N PRO A 9 33.22 -15.59 18.76
CA PRO A 9 32.25 -14.61 19.30
C PRO A 9 32.80 -13.16 19.36
N GLN A 10 34.11 -13.03 19.60
CA GLN A 10 34.77 -11.73 19.65
C GLN A 10 34.82 -11.08 18.26
N GLU A 11 35.22 -11.81 17.23
CA GLU A 11 35.24 -11.35 15.84
C GLU A 11 33.83 -11.03 15.34
N TRP A 12 32.85 -11.89 15.66
CA TRP A 12 31.44 -11.65 15.35
C TRP A 12 30.94 -10.34 15.97
N ARG A 13 31.26 -10.09 17.25
CA ARG A 13 30.88 -8.87 17.95
C ARG A 13 31.49 -7.62 17.29
N ALA A 14 32.75 -7.67 16.89
CA ALA A 14 33.39 -6.58 16.18
C ALA A 14 32.71 -6.29 14.83
N ALA A 15 32.45 -7.32 14.04
CA ALA A 15 31.71 -7.19 12.77
C ALA A 15 30.29 -6.64 12.99
N ARG A 16 29.59 -7.10 14.03
CA ARG A 16 28.24 -6.61 14.37
C ARG A 16 28.24 -5.14 14.80
N GLN A 17 29.27 -4.69 15.52
CA GLN A 17 29.40 -3.27 15.88
C GLN A 17 29.64 -2.39 14.66
N ASN A 18 30.42 -2.84 13.68
CA ASN A 18 30.62 -2.12 12.43
C ASN A 18 29.32 -2.00 11.61
N LEU A 19 28.53 -3.09 11.57
CA LEU A 19 27.21 -3.06 10.93
C LEU A 19 26.25 -2.10 11.66
N LEU A 20 26.27 -2.10 13.01
CA LEU A 20 25.42 -1.21 13.81
C LEU A 20 25.66 0.27 13.49
N ALA A 21 26.89 0.67 13.21
CA ALA A 21 27.18 2.03 12.80
C ALA A 21 26.44 2.42 11.52
N ARG A 22 26.45 1.54 10.50
CA ARG A 22 25.72 1.74 9.24
C ARG A 22 24.20 1.73 9.43
N GLU A 23 23.67 0.86 10.30
CA GLU A 23 22.23 0.81 10.63
C GLU A 23 21.78 2.14 11.27
N LYS A 24 22.61 2.75 12.11
CA LYS A 24 22.33 4.08 12.68
C LYS A 24 22.29 5.18 11.61
N GLU A 25 23.20 5.15 10.64
CA GLU A 25 23.19 6.09 9.51
C GLU A 25 21.86 5.99 8.71
N VAL A 26 21.40 4.75 8.45
CA VAL A 26 20.11 4.51 7.77
C VAL A 26 18.93 5.04 8.62
N THR A 27 18.97 4.83 9.95
CA THR A 27 17.94 5.36 10.85
C THR A 27 17.88 6.88 10.79
N HIS A 28 19.03 7.57 10.90
CA HIS A 28 19.09 9.03 10.80
C HIS A 28 18.62 9.55 9.44
N ALA A 29 19.01 8.87 8.34
CA ALA A 29 18.53 9.24 7.01
C ALA A 29 17.00 9.09 6.89
N LYS A 30 16.44 8.00 7.46
CA LYS A 30 15.00 7.79 7.49
C LYS A 30 14.28 8.89 8.31
N ASP A 31 14.79 9.24 9.48
CA ASP A 31 14.21 10.28 10.33
C ASP A 31 14.21 11.65 9.61
N ALA A 32 15.26 11.95 8.85
CA ALA A 32 15.33 13.16 8.03
C ALA A 32 14.30 13.17 6.90
N VAL A 33 14.09 12.04 6.22
CA VAL A 33 13.04 11.92 5.19
C VAL A 33 11.65 12.02 5.81
N ASP A 34 11.41 11.42 6.98
CA ASP A 34 10.12 11.51 7.68
C ASP A 34 9.84 12.95 8.16
N ALA A 35 10.88 13.71 8.57
CA ALA A 35 10.76 15.13 8.86
C ALA A 35 10.41 15.94 7.61
N ALA A 36 11.14 15.74 6.51
CA ALA A 36 10.88 16.41 5.24
C ALA A 36 9.48 16.13 4.70
N ARG A 37 8.94 14.90 4.90
CA ARG A 37 7.56 14.56 4.50
C ARG A 37 6.52 15.40 5.26
N ARG A 38 6.76 15.74 6.52
CA ARG A 38 5.85 16.59 7.30
C ARG A 38 5.89 18.06 6.86
N GLU A 39 6.92 18.47 6.16
CA GLU A 39 7.09 19.82 5.61
C GLU A 39 6.59 19.95 4.15
N LEU A 40 6.09 18.86 3.56
CA LEU A 40 5.52 18.93 2.21
C LEU A 40 4.33 19.88 2.17
N PRO A 41 4.21 20.72 1.13
CA PRO A 41 3.00 21.49 0.91
C PRO A 41 1.82 20.55 0.67
N VAL A 42 0.63 21.00 1.03
CA VAL A 42 -0.62 20.25 0.88
C VAL A 42 -1.47 20.81 -0.25
N THR A 43 -2.31 19.96 -0.84
CA THR A 43 -3.28 20.38 -1.87
C THR A 43 -4.69 20.17 -1.33
N GLU A 44 -5.54 21.20 -1.41
CA GLU A 44 -6.95 21.08 -1.03
C GLU A 44 -7.68 20.14 -2.00
N VAL A 45 -8.45 19.20 -1.44
CA VAL A 45 -9.30 18.28 -2.19
C VAL A 45 -10.69 18.90 -2.29
N THR A 46 -10.98 19.56 -3.41
CA THR A 46 -12.25 20.24 -3.66
C THR A 46 -13.28 19.38 -4.39
N LYS A 47 -12.85 18.24 -4.98
CA LYS A 47 -13.74 17.32 -5.69
C LYS A 47 -14.42 16.37 -4.70
N ASP A 48 -15.71 16.19 -4.86
CA ASP A 48 -16.49 15.23 -4.09
C ASP A 48 -16.22 13.80 -4.56
N TYR A 49 -15.82 12.96 -3.64
CA TYR A 49 -15.68 11.52 -3.87
C TYR A 49 -16.68 10.75 -3.02
N THR A 50 -17.34 9.78 -3.66
CA THR A 50 -18.26 8.87 -3.01
C THR A 50 -17.71 7.45 -3.07
N PHE A 51 -17.81 6.76 -1.96
CA PHE A 51 -17.44 5.35 -1.79
C PHE A 51 -18.65 4.56 -1.31
N THR A 52 -18.63 3.26 -1.53
CA THR A 52 -19.62 2.35 -0.97
C THR A 52 -18.95 1.45 0.07
N GLY A 53 -19.45 1.47 1.29
CA GLY A 53 -19.04 0.57 2.37
C GLY A 53 -20.18 -0.34 2.82
N PRO A 54 -19.96 -1.17 3.85
CA PRO A 54 -20.99 -2.07 4.40
C PRO A 54 -22.26 -1.34 4.87
N GLY A 55 -22.11 -0.07 5.30
CA GLY A 55 -23.24 0.77 5.74
C GLY A 55 -23.86 1.63 4.65
N GLY A 56 -23.48 1.46 3.38
CA GLY A 56 -23.94 2.28 2.26
C GLY A 56 -22.90 3.29 1.78
N GLN A 57 -23.39 4.39 1.20
CA GLN A 57 -22.51 5.43 0.64
C GLN A 57 -21.85 6.28 1.73
N VAL A 58 -20.59 6.66 1.49
CA VAL A 58 -19.78 7.51 2.37
C VAL A 58 -18.92 8.44 1.53
N SER A 59 -18.77 9.70 1.97
CA SER A 59 -17.86 10.67 1.35
C SER A 59 -16.41 10.46 1.77
N LEU A 60 -15.45 11.10 1.08
CA LEU A 60 -14.04 11.12 1.51
C LEU A 60 -13.90 11.62 2.96
N ALA A 61 -14.61 12.68 3.33
CA ALA A 61 -14.64 13.18 4.71
C ALA A 61 -15.20 12.15 5.71
N GLY A 62 -16.16 11.35 5.28
CA GLY A 62 -16.71 10.26 6.10
C GLY A 62 -15.74 9.13 6.38
N LEU A 63 -14.78 8.85 5.46
CA LEU A 63 -13.75 7.82 5.66
C LEU A 63 -12.81 8.11 6.83
N PHE A 64 -12.70 9.35 7.24
CA PHE A 64 -11.90 9.74 8.42
C PHE A 64 -12.44 9.13 9.74
N GLY A 65 -13.71 8.76 9.79
CA GLY A 65 -14.31 8.16 10.99
C GLY A 65 -14.20 9.07 12.23
N GLY A 66 -14.28 10.39 12.05
CA GLY A 66 -14.17 11.40 13.10
C GLY A 66 -12.73 11.79 13.46
N ARG A 67 -11.71 11.20 12.84
CA ARG A 67 -10.28 11.51 13.08
C ARG A 67 -9.78 12.57 12.11
N ARG A 68 -8.63 13.17 12.43
CA ARG A 68 -8.04 14.23 11.60
C ARG A 68 -7.18 13.71 10.45
N GLN A 69 -6.67 12.49 10.53
CA GLN A 69 -5.79 11.93 9.52
C GLN A 69 -6.42 10.67 8.90
N LEU A 70 -6.27 10.54 7.58
CA LEU A 70 -6.74 9.38 6.84
C LEU A 70 -5.60 8.85 5.96
N ILE A 71 -5.36 7.56 6.04
CA ILE A 71 -4.52 6.79 5.13
C ILE A 71 -5.43 5.90 4.30
N THR A 72 -5.37 6.03 2.98
CA THR A 72 -6.06 5.13 2.05
C THR A 72 -5.02 4.25 1.36
N TYR A 73 -5.17 2.94 1.42
CA TYR A 73 -4.39 2.03 0.60
C TYR A 73 -5.21 1.64 -0.63
N HIS A 74 -4.72 2.01 -1.82
CA HIS A 74 -5.32 1.63 -3.09
C HIS A 74 -4.97 0.17 -3.39
N PHE A 75 -5.91 -0.71 -3.05
CA PHE A 75 -5.77 -2.14 -3.21
C PHE A 75 -6.26 -2.55 -4.60
N MET A 76 -5.35 -3.06 -5.43
CA MET A 76 -5.68 -3.52 -6.78
C MET A 76 -6.68 -4.67 -6.76
N TRP A 77 -7.66 -4.60 -7.65
CA TRP A 77 -8.62 -5.69 -7.84
C TRP A 77 -8.41 -6.38 -9.16
N ARG A 78 -8.55 -7.70 -9.18
CA ARG A 78 -8.50 -8.48 -10.41
C ARG A 78 -9.86 -8.46 -11.07
N HIS A 79 -9.94 -7.95 -12.28
CA HIS A 79 -11.11 -7.96 -13.13
C HIS A 79 -10.69 -8.28 -14.57
N GLU A 80 -11.62 -8.63 -15.46
CA GLU A 80 -11.37 -9.08 -16.82
C GLU A 80 -10.39 -8.18 -17.60
N GLN A 81 -10.52 -6.86 -17.46
CA GLN A 81 -9.66 -5.89 -18.13
C GLN A 81 -8.20 -5.92 -17.67
N SER A 82 -7.92 -6.44 -16.49
CA SER A 82 -6.56 -6.59 -15.99
C SER A 82 -5.86 -7.88 -16.45
N GLY A 83 -6.56 -8.72 -17.24
CA GLY A 83 -6.04 -10.00 -17.74
C GLY A 83 -6.00 -11.12 -16.70
N PHE A 84 -6.72 -10.96 -15.58
CA PHE A 84 -6.88 -11.99 -14.55
C PHE A 84 -8.28 -12.60 -14.64
N PRO A 85 -8.40 -13.94 -14.71
CA PRO A 85 -9.67 -14.62 -14.99
C PRO A 85 -10.66 -14.64 -13.81
N ASP A 86 -10.24 -14.33 -12.58
CA ASP A 86 -11.07 -14.39 -11.39
C ASP A 86 -11.54 -13.01 -10.95
N GLU A 87 -12.75 -12.65 -11.30
CA GLU A 87 -13.38 -11.36 -11.01
C GLU A 87 -13.61 -11.07 -9.52
N ASP A 88 -13.63 -12.10 -8.68
CA ASP A 88 -13.97 -12.02 -7.26
C ASP A 88 -12.76 -12.07 -6.32
N GLN A 89 -11.57 -11.81 -6.82
CA GLN A 89 -10.36 -11.87 -6.01
C GLN A 89 -9.55 -10.58 -6.06
N GLY A 90 -9.11 -10.15 -4.87
CA GLY A 90 -8.11 -9.09 -4.74
C GLY A 90 -6.74 -9.53 -5.24
N CYS A 91 -5.87 -8.58 -5.55
CA CYS A 91 -4.50 -8.87 -5.99
C CYS A 91 -3.68 -9.57 -4.88
N PRO A 92 -2.96 -10.69 -5.14
CA PRO A 92 -2.12 -11.36 -4.14
C PRO A 92 -1.03 -10.46 -3.58
N THR A 93 -0.42 -9.62 -4.42
CA THR A 93 0.61 -8.66 -3.98
C THR A 93 0.06 -7.63 -3.00
N CYS A 94 -1.15 -7.11 -3.25
CA CYS A 94 -1.83 -6.23 -2.30
C CYS A 94 -2.25 -6.98 -1.04
N SER A 95 -2.64 -8.25 -1.17
CA SER A 95 -2.96 -9.12 -0.02
C SER A 95 -1.75 -9.33 0.88
N PHE A 96 -0.56 -9.50 0.31
CA PHE A 96 0.69 -9.60 1.07
C PHE A 96 0.96 -8.34 1.92
N LEU A 97 0.62 -7.15 1.42
CA LEU A 97 0.69 -5.92 2.21
C LEU A 97 -0.42 -5.90 3.28
N ALA A 98 -1.67 -6.20 2.89
CA ALA A 98 -2.81 -6.18 3.80
C ALA A 98 -2.64 -7.16 4.97
N ASP A 99 -1.99 -8.31 4.75
CA ASP A 99 -1.61 -9.27 5.80
C ASP A 99 -0.62 -8.68 6.82
N SER A 100 0.06 -7.59 6.48
CA SER A 100 0.98 -6.88 7.39
C SER A 100 0.27 -5.78 8.21
N ILE A 101 -1.00 -5.49 7.93
CA ILE A 101 -1.80 -4.52 8.70
C ILE A 101 -2.26 -5.22 9.98
N GLY A 102 -1.73 -4.75 11.10
CA GLY A 102 -2.10 -5.22 12.42
C GLY A 102 -3.35 -4.56 12.98
N ASP A 103 -3.49 -4.56 14.31
CA ASP A 103 -4.54 -3.86 15.03
C ASP A 103 -4.43 -2.34 14.82
N LEU A 104 -5.55 -1.68 14.57
CA LEU A 104 -5.61 -0.26 14.25
C LEU A 104 -5.70 0.67 15.47
N SER A 105 -5.80 0.12 16.69
CA SER A 105 -6.01 0.90 17.91
C SER A 105 -4.94 1.97 18.12
N HIS A 106 -3.67 1.65 17.79
CA HIS A 106 -2.58 2.60 17.94
C HIS A 106 -2.63 3.74 16.92
N LEU A 107 -3.05 3.45 15.67
CA LEU A 107 -3.32 4.51 14.68
C LEU A 107 -4.49 5.38 15.13
N HIS A 108 -5.55 4.78 15.63
CA HIS A 108 -6.71 5.49 16.16
C HIS A 108 -6.34 6.39 17.33
N ALA A 109 -5.49 5.92 18.26
CA ALA A 109 -4.98 6.72 19.36
C ALA A 109 -4.10 7.90 18.90
N CYS A 110 -3.54 7.83 17.68
CA CYS A 110 -2.81 8.91 17.03
C CYS A 110 -3.68 9.70 16.05
N ASP A 111 -5.00 9.74 16.27
CA ASP A 111 -5.97 10.49 15.47
C ASP A 111 -5.90 10.16 13.96
N THR A 112 -5.62 8.89 13.64
CA THR A 112 -5.37 8.41 12.27
C THR A 112 -6.28 7.22 11.94
N THR A 113 -6.97 7.30 10.81
CA THR A 113 -7.75 6.20 10.23
C THR A 113 -6.97 5.58 9.08
N LEU A 114 -6.97 4.26 8.98
CA LEU A 114 -6.48 3.51 7.81
C LEU A 114 -7.63 2.73 7.21
N VAL A 115 -7.80 2.86 5.89
CA VAL A 115 -8.80 2.09 5.12
C VAL A 115 -8.18 1.54 3.84
N LEU A 116 -8.75 0.44 3.34
CA LEU A 116 -8.50 -0.05 1.99
C LEU A 116 -9.54 0.53 1.04
N VAL A 117 -9.15 0.78 -0.21
CA VAL A 117 -10.03 1.25 -1.28
C VAL A 117 -9.75 0.43 -2.54
N SER A 118 -10.82 -0.09 -3.18
CA SER A 118 -10.73 -0.83 -4.46
C SER A 118 -11.86 -0.44 -5.40
N ARG A 119 -11.66 -0.55 -6.70
CA ARG A 119 -12.70 -0.35 -7.71
C ARG A 119 -13.63 -1.57 -7.91
N ALA A 120 -13.63 -2.52 -7.01
CA ALA A 120 -14.50 -3.69 -7.03
C ALA A 120 -15.88 -3.39 -6.48
N PRO A 121 -16.92 -4.14 -6.85
CA PRO A 121 -18.23 -4.09 -6.17
C PRO A 121 -18.06 -4.41 -4.68
N ILE A 122 -18.81 -3.71 -3.81
CA ILE A 122 -18.70 -3.88 -2.36
C ILE A 122 -18.96 -5.33 -1.92
N ALA A 123 -19.92 -6.00 -2.54
CA ALA A 123 -20.24 -7.41 -2.22
C ALA A 123 -19.04 -8.35 -2.49
N SER A 124 -18.25 -8.11 -3.53
CA SER A 124 -17.03 -8.88 -3.83
C SER A 124 -15.92 -8.58 -2.81
N ILE A 125 -15.78 -7.31 -2.44
CA ILE A 125 -14.85 -6.88 -1.37
C ILE A 125 -15.18 -7.57 -0.05
N GLU A 126 -16.44 -7.56 0.38
CA GLU A 126 -16.87 -8.16 1.64
C GLU A 126 -16.63 -9.69 1.67
N ARG A 127 -16.92 -10.40 0.57
CA ARG A 127 -16.62 -11.84 0.47
C ARG A 127 -15.14 -12.12 0.62
N PHE A 128 -14.31 -11.37 -0.09
CA PHE A 128 -12.86 -11.56 -0.07
C PHE A 128 -12.25 -11.15 1.28
N GLN A 129 -12.68 -10.04 1.87
CA GLN A 129 -12.28 -9.59 3.20
C GLN A 129 -12.60 -10.63 4.27
N LYS A 130 -13.81 -11.22 4.20
CA LYS A 130 -14.24 -12.30 5.11
C LYS A 130 -13.36 -13.55 4.94
N ARG A 131 -13.08 -13.96 3.69
CA ARG A 131 -12.19 -15.09 3.39
C ARG A 131 -10.81 -14.86 4.02
N MET A 132 -10.26 -13.67 3.84
CA MET A 132 -8.93 -13.31 4.36
C MET A 132 -8.94 -12.98 5.86
N GLY A 133 -10.09 -12.87 6.51
CA GLY A 133 -10.20 -12.56 7.94
C GLY A 133 -9.61 -11.21 8.34
N TRP A 134 -9.62 -10.22 7.45
CA TRP A 134 -9.11 -8.88 7.73
C TRP A 134 -10.17 -8.02 8.42
N ALA A 135 -9.73 -7.28 9.45
CA ALA A 135 -10.56 -6.34 10.19
C ALA A 135 -10.43 -4.89 9.68
N VAL A 136 -9.45 -4.59 8.84
CA VAL A 136 -9.25 -3.24 8.30
C VAL A 136 -10.46 -2.82 7.46
N PRO A 137 -11.04 -1.62 7.66
CA PRO A 137 -12.19 -1.16 6.87
C PRO A 137 -11.84 -1.09 5.38
N TRP A 138 -12.77 -1.55 4.53
CA TRP A 138 -12.55 -1.59 3.09
C TRP A 138 -13.76 -1.03 2.35
N TYR A 139 -13.52 -0.13 1.40
CA TYR A 139 -14.55 0.59 0.66
C TYR A 139 -14.38 0.40 -0.84
N SER A 140 -15.51 0.36 -1.54
CA SER A 140 -15.55 0.38 -2.99
C SER A 140 -15.50 1.81 -3.50
N SER A 141 -14.59 2.10 -4.42
CA SER A 141 -14.55 3.32 -5.23
C SER A 141 -15.13 3.09 -6.65
N ALA A 142 -15.89 1.99 -6.86
CA ALA A 142 -16.56 1.75 -8.13
C ALA A 142 -17.51 2.91 -8.46
N GLY A 143 -17.38 3.47 -9.66
CA GLY A 143 -18.15 4.64 -10.08
C GLY A 143 -17.59 6.00 -9.61
N SER A 144 -16.53 6.02 -8.80
CA SER A 144 -15.82 7.22 -8.38
C SER A 144 -14.54 7.41 -9.20
N ASP A 145 -14.14 8.66 -9.42
CA ASP A 145 -12.85 8.97 -10.05
C ASP A 145 -11.66 8.93 -9.09
N PHE A 146 -11.89 8.64 -7.81
CA PHE A 146 -10.87 8.69 -6.75
C PHE A 146 -9.56 7.98 -7.12
N ASN A 147 -9.65 6.73 -7.58
CA ASN A 147 -8.43 5.99 -7.92
C ASN A 147 -7.70 6.53 -9.15
N TYR A 148 -8.41 7.19 -10.09
CA TYR A 148 -7.80 7.84 -11.25
C TYR A 148 -7.09 9.13 -10.85
N ASP A 149 -7.75 9.97 -10.06
CA ASP A 149 -7.22 11.26 -9.61
C ASP A 149 -6.00 11.08 -8.65
N PHE A 150 -5.92 9.94 -7.96
CA PHE A 150 -4.77 9.57 -7.12
C PHE A 150 -3.86 8.51 -7.78
N HIS A 151 -3.82 8.45 -9.10
CA HIS A 151 -2.89 7.67 -9.92
C HIS A 151 -2.75 6.20 -9.50
N ALA A 152 -3.82 5.59 -9.03
CA ALA A 152 -3.89 4.18 -8.66
C ALA A 152 -4.74 3.33 -9.61
N SER A 153 -5.41 3.96 -10.58
CA SER A 153 -6.11 3.32 -11.70
C SER A 153 -5.86 4.12 -12.96
N PHE A 154 -5.78 3.42 -14.09
CA PHE A 154 -5.32 4.01 -15.34
C PHE A 154 -6.36 3.85 -16.44
N ASP A 155 -6.86 4.98 -16.94
CA ASP A 155 -7.74 5.07 -18.09
C ASP A 155 -7.46 6.39 -18.82
N GLU A 156 -6.83 6.31 -19.99
CA GLU A 156 -6.46 7.48 -20.78
C GLU A 156 -7.66 8.29 -21.28
N GLY A 157 -8.88 7.73 -21.24
CA GLY A 157 -10.12 8.45 -21.47
C GLY A 157 -10.56 9.32 -20.28
N LYS A 158 -9.97 9.13 -19.10
CA LYS A 158 -10.29 9.85 -17.85
C LYS A 158 -9.18 10.79 -17.39
N ALA A 159 -7.95 10.33 -17.41
CA ALA A 159 -6.79 11.09 -16.96
C ALA A 159 -5.53 10.67 -17.72
N PRO A 160 -4.51 11.55 -17.83
CA PRO A 160 -3.21 11.17 -18.36
C PRO A 160 -2.62 9.96 -17.60
N LEU A 161 -1.97 9.07 -18.34
CA LEU A 161 -1.30 7.92 -17.74
C LEU A 161 -0.06 8.40 -16.95
N GLU A 162 -0.18 8.42 -15.65
CA GLU A 162 0.89 8.75 -14.70
C GLU A 162 0.90 7.74 -13.55
N TYR A 163 2.07 7.29 -13.12
CA TYR A 163 2.23 6.45 -11.95
C TYR A 163 3.59 6.68 -11.30
N ASN A 164 3.61 6.79 -9.98
CA ASN A 164 4.83 7.05 -9.22
C ASN A 164 5.63 8.26 -9.77
N TYR A 165 4.90 9.33 -10.12
CA TYR A 165 5.42 10.59 -10.68
C TYR A 165 6.18 10.43 -12.00
N LYS A 166 5.86 9.38 -12.77
CA LYS A 166 6.42 9.09 -14.09
C LYS A 166 5.33 9.19 -15.14
N ASP A 167 5.65 9.84 -16.25
CA ASP A 167 4.77 9.97 -17.40
C ASP A 167 4.65 8.66 -18.21
N LYS A 168 3.73 8.65 -19.16
CA LYS A 168 3.43 7.51 -20.02
C LYS A 168 4.67 6.96 -20.74
N GLU A 169 5.52 7.85 -21.30
CA GLU A 169 6.70 7.43 -22.06
C GLU A 169 7.69 6.69 -21.15
N THR A 170 7.95 7.22 -19.98
CA THR A 170 8.80 6.60 -18.97
C THR A 170 8.22 5.26 -18.48
N LEU A 171 6.90 5.21 -18.24
CA LEU A 171 6.22 4.00 -17.81
C LEU A 171 6.28 2.89 -18.86
N GLN A 172 6.08 3.21 -20.13
CA GLN A 172 6.17 2.23 -21.22
C GLN A 172 7.56 1.59 -21.30
N ARG A 173 8.61 2.34 -20.97
CA ARG A 173 9.99 1.85 -20.96
C ARG A 173 10.32 1.05 -19.70
N GLU A 174 9.89 1.49 -18.53
CA GLU A 174 10.36 0.98 -17.22
C GLU A 174 9.35 0.06 -16.53
N THR A 175 8.06 0.26 -16.78
CA THR A 175 6.95 -0.44 -16.10
C THR A 175 5.80 -0.74 -17.07
N PRO A 176 6.03 -1.52 -18.15
CA PRO A 176 5.06 -1.70 -19.24
C PRO A 176 3.75 -2.39 -18.83
N TYR A 177 3.67 -2.95 -17.62
CA TYR A 177 2.43 -3.48 -17.05
C TYR A 177 1.47 -2.38 -16.55
N ILE A 178 1.96 -1.16 -16.34
CA ILE A 178 1.11 0.02 -16.06
C ILE A 178 0.62 0.59 -17.40
N ARG A 179 -0.65 0.38 -17.69
CA ARG A 179 -1.30 0.78 -18.94
C ARG A 179 -2.78 1.06 -18.71
N SER A 180 -3.43 1.68 -19.68
CA SER A 180 -4.88 1.91 -19.64
C SER A 180 -5.64 0.61 -19.38
N GLY A 181 -6.62 0.65 -18.50
CA GLY A 181 -7.41 -0.51 -18.05
C GLY A 181 -6.80 -1.29 -16.88
N THR A 182 -5.64 -0.88 -16.32
CA THR A 182 -5.04 -1.54 -15.14
C THR A 182 -5.11 -0.69 -13.89
N ASP A 183 -4.80 -1.30 -12.74
CA ASP A 183 -4.61 -0.65 -11.45
C ASP A 183 -3.14 -0.76 -11.02
N GLY A 184 -2.69 0.19 -10.19
CA GLY A 184 -1.42 0.17 -9.49
C GLY A 184 -1.61 0.31 -7.98
N PRO A 185 -0.78 -0.36 -7.14
CA PRO A 185 -0.89 -0.18 -5.70
C PRO A 185 -0.35 1.18 -5.28
N GLY A 186 -1.01 1.82 -4.32
CA GLY A 186 -0.60 3.10 -3.79
C GLY A 186 -1.12 3.35 -2.39
N VAL A 187 -0.52 4.31 -1.72
CA VAL A 187 -1.04 4.91 -0.48
C VAL A 187 -1.23 6.39 -0.72
N SER A 188 -2.38 6.92 -0.33
CA SER A 188 -2.63 8.36 -0.28
C SER A 188 -3.01 8.76 1.14
N VAL A 189 -2.48 9.89 1.59
CA VAL A 189 -2.64 10.40 2.95
C VAL A 189 -3.31 11.75 2.90
N PHE A 190 -4.28 11.93 3.81
CA PHE A 190 -5.09 13.13 3.87
C PHE A 190 -5.13 13.67 5.31
N LEU A 191 -5.24 14.98 5.40
CA LEU A 191 -5.49 15.72 6.64
C LEU A 191 -6.84 16.42 6.53
N ARG A 192 -7.60 16.43 7.61
CA ARG A 192 -8.85 17.20 7.72
C ARG A 192 -8.71 18.31 8.74
N GLU A 193 -9.12 19.51 8.34
CA GLU A 193 -9.25 20.65 9.24
C GLU A 193 -10.63 21.29 9.05
N GLY A 194 -11.48 21.17 10.07
CA GLY A 194 -12.90 21.54 9.93
C GLY A 194 -13.59 20.73 8.84
N ASP A 195 -14.13 21.43 7.84
CA ASP A 195 -14.80 20.80 6.68
C ASP A 195 -13.87 20.62 5.46
N GLN A 196 -12.65 21.12 5.53
CA GLN A 196 -11.68 21.02 4.45
C GLN A 196 -10.86 19.73 4.57
N VAL A 197 -10.57 19.12 3.42
CA VAL A 197 -9.71 17.95 3.30
C VAL A 197 -8.51 18.31 2.44
N PHE A 198 -7.32 17.96 2.88
CA PHE A 198 -6.07 18.20 2.18
C PHE A 198 -5.37 16.88 1.85
N HIS A 199 -4.91 16.73 0.61
CA HIS A 199 -3.97 15.68 0.24
C HIS A 199 -2.56 16.11 0.66
N THR A 200 -1.89 15.26 1.45
CA THR A 200 -0.60 15.59 2.06
C THR A 200 0.56 14.75 1.53
N TYR A 201 0.28 13.51 1.07
CA TYR A 201 1.33 12.60 0.60
C TYR A 201 0.74 11.45 -0.21
N SER A 202 1.49 10.96 -1.19
CA SER A 202 1.25 9.67 -1.82
C SER A 202 2.55 8.92 -2.08
N ALA A 203 2.47 7.59 -2.01
CA ALA A 203 3.58 6.69 -2.35
C ALA A 203 3.06 5.50 -3.16
N TYR A 204 3.90 5.03 -4.09
CA TYR A 204 3.58 3.97 -5.03
C TYR A 204 4.74 3.00 -5.19
N ALA A 205 4.47 1.85 -5.81
CA ALA A 205 5.50 0.87 -6.13
C ALA A 205 6.41 0.56 -4.93
N ARG A 206 7.73 0.69 -5.09
CA ARG A 206 8.68 0.43 -4.02
C ARG A 206 8.64 1.44 -2.85
N GLY A 207 7.98 2.57 -3.02
CA GLY A 207 7.66 3.46 -1.90
C GLY A 207 6.82 2.79 -0.80
N LEU A 208 6.15 1.67 -1.13
CA LEU A 208 5.37 0.87 -0.20
C LEU A 208 6.20 -0.23 0.54
N ASP A 209 7.46 -0.45 0.19
CA ASP A 209 8.30 -1.50 0.78
C ASP A 209 8.38 -1.40 2.32
N SER A 210 8.33 -0.17 2.85
CA SER A 210 8.34 0.05 4.30
C SER A 210 7.12 -0.51 5.03
N LEU A 211 6.02 -0.75 4.31
CA LEU A 211 4.76 -1.26 4.83
C LEU A 211 4.65 -2.79 4.74
N LEU A 212 5.60 -3.46 4.08
CA LEU A 212 5.63 -4.90 3.89
C LEU A 212 6.28 -5.58 5.12
N GLY A 213 5.49 -5.82 6.17
CA GLY A 213 5.97 -6.34 7.45
C GLY A 213 6.75 -7.65 7.33
N THR A 214 6.27 -8.60 6.51
CA THR A 214 6.97 -9.87 6.25
C THR A 214 8.39 -9.64 5.73
N TYR A 215 8.59 -8.68 4.81
CA TYR A 215 9.93 -8.37 4.32
C TYR A 215 10.83 -7.79 5.39
N ARG A 216 10.30 -7.02 6.34
CA ARG A 216 11.08 -6.51 7.46
C ARG A 216 11.65 -7.63 8.32
N TRP A 217 10.88 -8.70 8.54
CA TRP A 217 11.37 -9.88 9.24
C TRP A 217 12.39 -10.67 8.41
N LEU A 218 12.11 -10.89 7.12
CA LEU A 218 13.02 -11.63 6.24
C LEU A 218 14.35 -10.90 6.04
N ASP A 219 14.37 -9.57 6.00
CA ASP A 219 15.59 -8.77 5.90
C ASP A 219 16.54 -8.96 7.10
N LEU A 220 16.06 -9.47 8.24
CA LEU A 220 16.89 -9.82 9.40
C LEU A 220 17.52 -11.22 9.28
N THR A 221 17.06 -12.04 8.35
CA THR A 221 17.51 -13.43 8.22
C THR A 221 18.69 -13.55 7.25
N PRO A 222 19.57 -14.57 7.43
CA PRO A 222 20.72 -14.75 6.54
C PRO A 222 20.35 -15.11 5.09
N LEU A 223 19.14 -15.61 4.84
CA LEU A 223 18.66 -15.94 3.49
C LEU A 223 17.92 -14.78 2.81
N GLY A 224 17.55 -13.73 3.56
CA GLY A 224 16.85 -12.57 3.04
C GLY A 224 15.47 -12.91 2.47
N ARG A 225 15.01 -12.13 1.51
CA ARG A 225 13.63 -12.17 0.97
C ARG A 225 13.31 -13.34 0.04
N GLN A 226 14.21 -14.14 -0.36
CA GLN A 226 14.11 -15.36 -1.20
C GLN A 226 13.08 -15.33 -2.36
N ARG A 227 11.97 -14.60 -2.23
CA ARG A 227 10.92 -14.42 -3.27
C ARG A 227 10.65 -12.92 -3.49
N HIS A 228 10.33 -12.57 -4.73
CA HIS A 228 9.77 -11.26 -5.05
C HIS A 228 8.31 -11.20 -4.57
N VAL A 229 7.80 -10.01 -4.24
CA VAL A 229 6.43 -9.82 -3.72
C VAL A 229 5.33 -10.42 -4.60
N THR A 230 5.53 -10.46 -5.92
CA THR A 230 4.60 -11.10 -6.86
C THR A 230 4.65 -12.62 -6.86
N GLY A 231 5.63 -13.22 -6.18
CA GLY A 231 5.79 -14.67 -6.06
C GLY A 231 5.17 -15.26 -4.79
N PHE A 232 4.44 -14.48 -4.02
CA PHE A 232 3.69 -14.98 -2.86
C PHE A 232 2.23 -15.22 -3.26
N PRO A 233 1.68 -16.41 -2.92
CA PRO A 233 0.26 -16.69 -3.08
C PRO A 233 -0.55 -15.98 -1.97
N TYR A 234 -1.88 -16.18 -1.97
CA TYR A 234 -2.69 -15.80 -0.80
C TYR A 234 -2.30 -16.65 0.39
N ARG A 235 -2.31 -16.07 1.60
CA ARG A 235 -1.89 -16.75 2.83
C ARG A 235 -2.68 -18.03 3.15
N ASP A 236 -3.88 -18.16 2.61
CA ASP A 236 -4.77 -19.32 2.80
C ASP A 236 -4.62 -20.39 1.70
N THR A 237 -3.61 -20.28 0.82
CA THR A 237 -3.41 -21.23 -0.30
C THR A 237 -2.05 -21.91 -0.29
N TYR A 238 -1.21 -21.71 0.71
CA TYR A 238 0.11 -22.35 0.80
C TYR A 238 0.07 -23.89 0.81
N ASP A 239 -0.95 -24.47 1.44
CA ASP A 239 -1.12 -25.93 1.48
C ASP A 239 -1.57 -26.53 0.13
N GLN A 240 -1.86 -25.68 -0.86
CA GLN A 240 -2.29 -26.07 -2.21
C GLN A 240 -1.14 -25.92 -3.24
N GLU A 241 0.01 -25.39 -2.84
CA GLU A 241 1.22 -25.39 -3.69
C GLU A 241 1.79 -26.82 -3.73
N PRO A 242 2.09 -27.37 -4.94
CA PRO A 242 2.66 -28.72 -5.09
C PRO A 242 4.10 -28.82 -4.57
#